data_898bcf17b323ab785403e0536d5443f4
#
_entry.id   898bcf17b323ab785403e0536d5443f4
#
_cell.length_a   1.000
_cell.length_b   1.000
_cell.length_c   1.000
_cell.angle_alpha   90.00
_cell.angle_beta   90.00
_cell.angle_gamma   90.00
#
_symmetry.space_group_name_H-M   'P 1'
#
loop_
_entity.id
_entity.type
_entity.pdbx_description
1 polymer ?
#
loop_
_entity_poly.entity_id
_entity_poly.type
_entity_poly.pdbx_seq_one_letter_code
_entity_poly.pdbx_strand_id
1 'polypeptide(L)'
;MRLLCLNDDGDFDEFCGFYNDLLFWIKEQAEDAQKNGCKIFAMTHHPVVEPSPIYPLFSHKAMLGGYEFTAPYLADVGIKYIFTGHTHIHDIDFIESKKGNRLYHINTASLIAYPLAYRKVEFSDKGMDVKTVQVKEIDFDLGGRDVLDYAKEHFTYMIKSVFDSIEHDYEKFIVLSQGFSGEGLKLRKLQPVVQGIGKIANRLTFKNLCTFCGCGKYVEKEIADRSIIDFICQVILNMYSGTETYSPDTPEYKAFIALCKKLGKVIKLKDYQGNPVKLEDVIAGVLYDDGYDDWDAFLSACE
;
A
#
# COMPACT_ATOMS: atom_id res chain seq x y z
N MET A 1 -1.21 -30.06 -6.53
CA MET A 1 -0.80 -28.67 -6.19
C MET A 1 0.32 -28.70 -5.18
N ARG A 2 1.21 -27.72 -5.22
CA ARG A 2 2.32 -27.52 -4.26
C ARG A 2 2.32 -26.07 -3.79
N LEU A 3 2.25 -25.86 -2.48
CA LEU A 3 2.45 -24.56 -1.84
C LEU A 3 3.87 -24.50 -1.25
N LEU A 4 4.61 -23.47 -1.57
CA LEU A 4 5.88 -23.12 -0.91
C LEU A 4 5.61 -22.06 0.15
N CYS A 5 5.79 -22.43 1.42
CA CYS A 5 5.81 -21.47 2.53
C CYS A 5 7.24 -20.99 2.72
N LEU A 6 7.51 -19.76 2.31
CA LEU A 6 8.85 -19.19 2.27
C LEU A 6 9.09 -18.37 3.55
N ASN A 7 10.22 -18.64 4.21
CA ASN A 7 10.65 -17.82 5.33
C ASN A 7 11.50 -16.67 4.81
N ASP A 8 11.04 -15.46 5.00
CA ASP A 8 11.71 -14.22 4.64
C ASP A 8 12.32 -13.47 5.84
N ASP A 9 12.26 -14.08 7.01
CA ASP A 9 12.83 -13.55 8.26
C ASP A 9 14.35 -13.80 8.29
N GLY A 10 15.03 -13.37 7.24
CA GLY A 10 16.47 -13.43 7.13
C GLY A 10 17.15 -12.37 8.00
N ASP A 11 18.28 -12.74 8.62
CA ASP A 11 19.11 -11.84 9.43
C ASP A 11 19.96 -10.92 8.51
N PHE A 12 19.26 -10.15 7.69
CA PHE A 12 19.88 -9.09 6.88
C PHE A 12 19.76 -7.78 7.68
N ASP A 13 20.86 -7.22 8.11
CA ASP A 13 21.12 -5.98 8.85
C ASP A 13 20.10 -4.82 8.79
N GLU A 14 18.84 -5.00 8.58
CA GLU A 14 17.72 -4.07 8.52
C GLU A 14 16.62 -4.50 7.52
N PHE A 15 16.78 -5.60 6.76
CA PHE A 15 15.83 -6.04 5.73
C PHE A 15 15.55 -7.53 5.87
N CYS A 16 14.28 -7.90 5.81
CA CYS A 16 13.87 -9.27 5.55
C CYS A 16 14.18 -9.64 4.09
N GLY A 17 14.52 -10.90 3.79
CA GLY A 17 14.85 -11.29 2.43
C GLY A 17 15.14 -12.78 2.27
N PHE A 18 15.39 -13.21 1.04
CA PHE A 18 15.73 -14.59 0.72
C PHE A 18 17.23 -14.77 0.56
N TYR A 19 17.80 -15.73 1.29
CA TYR A 19 19.16 -16.18 1.05
C TYR A 19 19.28 -16.93 -0.29
N ASN A 20 20.48 -16.96 -0.86
CA ASN A 20 20.73 -17.61 -2.14
C ASN A 20 20.36 -19.09 -2.14
N ASP A 21 20.62 -19.81 -1.06
CA ASP A 21 20.26 -21.23 -0.92
C ASP A 21 18.74 -21.43 -0.92
N LEU A 22 17.96 -20.53 -0.35
CA LEU A 22 16.51 -20.55 -0.47
C LEU A 22 16.05 -20.31 -1.92
N LEU A 23 16.65 -19.37 -2.64
CA LEU A 23 16.36 -19.14 -4.05
C LEU A 23 16.68 -20.38 -4.91
N PHE A 24 17.80 -21.05 -4.65
CA PHE A 24 18.14 -22.31 -5.31
C PHE A 24 17.11 -23.40 -5.00
N TRP A 25 16.75 -23.55 -3.73
CA TRP A 25 15.73 -24.51 -3.30
C TRP A 25 14.36 -24.24 -3.96
N ILE A 26 13.93 -22.99 -4.05
CA ILE A 26 12.69 -22.59 -4.74
C ILE A 26 12.72 -23.07 -6.19
N LYS A 27 13.84 -22.85 -6.90
CA LYS A 27 14.00 -23.30 -8.27
C LYS A 27 13.91 -24.84 -8.39
N GLU A 28 14.59 -25.60 -7.51
CA GLU A 28 14.51 -27.05 -7.48
C GLU A 28 13.07 -27.53 -7.23
N GLN A 29 12.34 -26.89 -6.32
CA GLN A 29 10.94 -27.23 -6.06
C GLN A 29 10.03 -26.91 -7.25
N ALA A 30 10.29 -25.82 -7.97
CA ALA A 30 9.54 -25.46 -9.17
C ALA A 30 9.79 -26.45 -10.32
N GLU A 31 11.06 -26.84 -10.56
CA GLU A 31 11.43 -27.85 -11.56
C GLU A 31 10.82 -29.23 -11.23
N ASP A 32 10.84 -29.62 -9.97
CA ASP A 32 10.23 -30.90 -9.54
C ASP A 32 8.71 -30.85 -9.66
N ALA A 33 8.07 -29.74 -9.30
CA ALA A 33 6.62 -29.58 -9.50
C ALA A 33 6.23 -29.67 -10.97
N GLN A 34 6.98 -29.05 -11.86
CA GLN A 34 6.76 -29.11 -13.30
C GLN A 34 6.91 -30.53 -13.84
N LYS A 35 7.97 -31.27 -13.45
CA LYS A 35 8.18 -32.68 -13.84
C LYS A 35 7.03 -33.59 -13.40
N ASN A 36 6.41 -33.28 -12.26
CA ASN A 36 5.29 -34.05 -11.69
C ASN A 36 3.91 -33.52 -12.10
N GLY A 37 3.81 -32.55 -13.00
CA GLY A 37 2.55 -31.95 -13.42
C GLY A 37 1.80 -31.23 -12.28
N CYS A 38 2.50 -30.76 -11.24
CA CYS A 38 1.93 -30.05 -10.13
C CYS A 38 1.89 -28.55 -10.41
N LYS A 39 0.75 -27.92 -10.17
CA LYS A 39 0.70 -26.45 -10.04
C LYS A 39 1.42 -26.02 -8.78
N ILE A 40 2.26 -24.99 -8.89
CA ILE A 40 3.04 -24.46 -7.77
C ILE A 40 2.68 -22.99 -7.54
N PHE A 41 2.60 -22.62 -6.28
CA PHE A 41 2.41 -21.24 -5.82
C PHE A 41 3.14 -21.04 -4.50
N ALA A 42 3.37 -19.80 -4.13
CA ALA A 42 4.16 -19.46 -2.95
C ALA A 42 3.37 -18.58 -1.97
N MET A 43 3.82 -18.55 -0.75
CA MET A 43 3.46 -17.53 0.24
C MET A 43 4.68 -17.11 1.05
N THR A 44 4.75 -15.84 1.38
CA THR A 44 5.75 -15.25 2.26
C THR A 44 5.09 -14.09 3.04
N HIS A 45 5.80 -13.50 4.02
CA HIS A 45 5.21 -12.42 4.81
C HIS A 45 5.32 -11.07 4.13
N HIS A 46 6.53 -10.69 3.68
CA HIS A 46 6.77 -9.38 3.08
C HIS A 46 6.39 -9.34 1.59
N PRO A 47 5.82 -8.22 1.10
CA PRO A 47 5.47 -8.06 -0.30
C PRO A 47 6.68 -8.15 -1.22
N VAL A 48 6.48 -8.76 -2.38
CA VAL A 48 7.48 -8.87 -3.47
C VAL A 48 7.15 -7.98 -4.66
N VAL A 49 5.94 -7.41 -4.69
CA VAL A 49 5.50 -6.35 -5.60
C VAL A 49 4.99 -5.21 -4.73
N GLU A 50 5.15 -3.98 -5.18
CA GLU A 50 4.78 -2.79 -4.42
C GLU A 50 3.25 -2.66 -4.34
N PRO A 51 2.64 -2.81 -3.15
CA PRO A 51 1.18 -2.74 -3.02
C PRO A 51 0.65 -1.30 -3.06
N SER A 52 1.50 -0.32 -3.28
CA SER A 52 1.16 1.08 -3.52
C SER A 52 2.39 1.87 -3.97
N PRO A 53 2.25 2.87 -4.85
CA PRO A 53 3.36 3.70 -5.34
C PRO A 53 4.13 4.51 -4.27
N ILE A 54 3.64 4.55 -3.05
CA ILE A 54 4.35 5.24 -1.93
C ILE A 54 5.50 4.41 -1.34
N TYR A 55 5.51 3.08 -1.56
CA TYR A 55 6.48 2.18 -0.91
C TYR A 55 7.93 2.49 -1.29
N PRO A 56 8.29 2.74 -2.55
CA PRO A 56 9.65 3.11 -2.92
C PRO A 56 10.14 4.41 -2.28
N LEU A 57 9.22 5.28 -1.84
CA LEU A 57 9.57 6.57 -1.26
C LEU A 57 9.74 6.53 0.26
N PHE A 58 8.83 5.86 0.96
CA PHE A 58 8.70 5.99 2.41
C PHE A 58 8.79 4.68 3.17
N SER A 59 8.54 3.55 2.51
CA SER A 59 8.35 2.28 3.20
C SER A 59 9.00 1.10 2.48
N HIS A 60 10.05 1.33 1.68
CA HIS A 60 10.75 0.24 0.97
C HIS A 60 11.28 -0.84 1.92
N LYS A 61 11.56 -0.51 3.19
CA LYS A 61 11.95 -1.48 4.22
C LYS A 61 10.82 -2.44 4.64
N ALA A 62 9.57 -2.13 4.31
CA ALA A 62 8.43 -3.03 4.49
C ALA A 62 8.24 -4.00 3.32
N MET A 63 9.10 -3.91 2.29
CA MET A 63 9.16 -4.85 1.19
C MET A 63 10.17 -5.95 1.47
N LEU A 64 10.04 -7.07 0.77
CA LEU A 64 11.10 -8.08 0.76
C LEU A 64 12.40 -7.47 0.24
N GLY A 65 13.52 -7.64 0.96
CA GLY A 65 14.82 -7.15 0.51
C GLY A 65 15.21 -7.73 -0.85
N GLY A 66 15.55 -6.85 -1.81
CA GLY A 66 15.83 -7.23 -3.18
C GLY A 66 14.62 -7.71 -3.98
N TYR A 67 13.43 -7.22 -3.63
CA TYR A 67 12.18 -7.61 -4.30
C TYR A 67 12.19 -7.36 -5.82
N GLU A 68 12.88 -6.32 -6.29
CA GLU A 68 12.98 -6.01 -7.72
C GLU A 68 13.72 -7.11 -8.52
N PHE A 69 14.59 -7.85 -7.84
CA PHE A 69 15.25 -9.03 -8.40
C PHE A 69 14.42 -10.29 -8.13
N THR A 70 13.88 -10.41 -6.92
CA THR A 70 13.21 -11.63 -6.44
C THR A 70 11.90 -11.89 -7.19
N ALA A 71 11.06 -10.87 -7.40
CA ALA A 71 9.78 -11.06 -8.09
C ALA A 71 9.95 -11.54 -9.55
N PRO A 72 10.80 -10.94 -10.40
CA PRO A 72 11.08 -11.48 -11.74
C PRO A 72 11.72 -12.85 -11.71
N TYR A 73 12.58 -13.15 -10.73
CA TYR A 73 13.18 -14.47 -10.57
C TYR A 73 12.11 -15.53 -10.26
N LEU A 74 11.19 -15.25 -9.32
CA LEU A 74 10.07 -16.17 -9.01
C LEU A 74 9.21 -16.45 -10.24
N ALA A 75 8.87 -15.42 -11.02
CA ALA A 75 8.17 -15.57 -12.28
C ALA A 75 8.93 -16.51 -13.24
N ASP A 76 10.24 -16.29 -13.39
CA ASP A 76 11.09 -17.01 -14.33
C ASP A 76 11.34 -18.47 -13.94
N VAL A 77 11.27 -18.82 -12.68
CA VAL A 77 11.34 -20.22 -12.22
C VAL A 77 9.98 -20.94 -12.23
N GLY A 78 8.89 -20.23 -12.59
CA GLY A 78 7.55 -20.80 -12.77
C GLY A 78 6.61 -20.65 -11.60
N ILE A 79 6.92 -19.80 -10.61
CA ILE A 79 5.97 -19.38 -9.58
C ILE A 79 5.04 -18.35 -10.21
N LYS A 80 3.76 -18.67 -10.35
CA LYS A 80 2.80 -17.80 -11.00
C LYS A 80 1.99 -16.95 -10.01
N TYR A 81 1.80 -17.43 -8.79
CA TYR A 81 1.00 -16.78 -7.75
C TYR A 81 1.78 -16.75 -6.45
N ILE A 82 1.84 -15.58 -5.81
CA ILE A 82 2.41 -15.42 -4.48
C ILE A 82 1.47 -14.63 -3.58
N PHE A 83 1.26 -15.15 -2.37
CA PHE A 83 0.45 -14.53 -1.33
C PHE A 83 1.37 -13.86 -0.31
N THR A 84 1.03 -12.63 0.06
CA THR A 84 1.77 -11.83 1.04
C THR A 84 0.84 -11.08 1.99
N GLY A 85 1.42 -10.39 2.96
CA GLY A 85 0.73 -9.57 3.95
C GLY A 85 1.58 -8.39 4.39
N HIS A 86 1.94 -8.31 5.66
CA HIS A 86 2.82 -7.33 6.30
C HIS A 86 2.32 -5.88 6.24
N THR A 87 2.06 -5.35 5.06
CA THR A 87 1.65 -3.96 4.82
C THR A 87 0.22 -3.68 5.21
N HIS A 88 -0.59 -4.72 5.41
CA HIS A 88 -2.02 -4.66 5.66
C HIS A 88 -2.85 -3.98 4.55
N ILE A 89 -2.24 -3.71 3.40
CA ILE A 89 -2.94 -3.22 2.20
C ILE A 89 -3.60 -4.41 1.50
N HIS A 90 -4.82 -4.20 1.02
CA HIS A 90 -5.57 -5.21 0.29
C HIS A 90 -5.42 -4.93 -1.20
N ASP A 91 -4.58 -5.71 -1.88
CA ASP A 91 -4.10 -5.40 -3.23
C ASP A 91 -3.88 -6.66 -4.06
N ILE A 92 -4.16 -6.59 -5.35
CA ILE A 92 -3.83 -7.63 -6.35
C ILE A 92 -3.16 -6.96 -7.54
N ASP A 93 -1.88 -7.23 -7.71
CA ASP A 93 -1.09 -6.71 -8.82
C ASP A 93 -0.23 -7.81 -9.44
N PHE A 94 0.56 -7.50 -10.45
CA PHE A 94 1.48 -8.43 -11.09
C PHE A 94 2.74 -7.72 -11.59
N ILE A 95 3.79 -8.50 -11.76
CA ILE A 95 4.93 -8.09 -12.56
C ILE A 95 5.09 -9.03 -13.75
N GLU A 96 5.70 -8.53 -14.80
CA GLU A 96 6.16 -9.32 -15.92
C GLU A 96 7.70 -9.29 -16.00
N SER A 97 8.34 -10.45 -16.02
CA SER A 97 9.79 -10.56 -16.16
C SER A 97 10.24 -10.16 -17.57
N LYS A 98 11.52 -9.93 -17.75
CA LYS A 98 12.11 -9.65 -19.08
C LYS A 98 11.93 -10.81 -20.07
N LYS A 99 11.58 -12.02 -19.62
CA LYS A 99 11.28 -13.19 -20.44
C LYS A 99 9.80 -13.31 -20.77
N GLY A 100 8.94 -12.40 -20.29
CA GLY A 100 7.50 -12.43 -20.48
C GLY A 100 6.77 -13.36 -19.50
N ASN A 101 7.43 -13.83 -18.44
CA ASN A 101 6.77 -14.63 -17.41
C ASN A 101 6.12 -13.69 -16.39
N ARG A 102 4.87 -14.01 -15.99
CA ARG A 102 4.09 -13.18 -15.05
C ARG A 102 4.04 -13.82 -13.66
N LEU A 103 4.22 -12.99 -12.63
CA LEU A 103 3.96 -13.32 -11.23
C LEU A 103 2.82 -12.45 -10.74
N TYR A 104 1.70 -13.05 -10.37
CA TYR A 104 0.60 -12.39 -9.67
C TYR A 104 0.92 -12.31 -8.18
N HIS A 105 0.77 -11.14 -7.63
CA HIS A 105 1.00 -10.83 -6.23
C HIS A 105 -0.35 -10.54 -5.55
N ILE A 106 -0.69 -11.31 -4.54
CA ILE A 106 -1.93 -11.17 -3.79
C ILE A 106 -1.57 -10.74 -2.36
N ASN A 107 -1.55 -9.45 -2.13
CA ASN A 107 -1.34 -8.88 -0.81
C ASN A 107 -2.66 -8.85 -0.05
N THR A 108 -2.66 -9.30 1.21
CA THR A 108 -3.89 -9.45 1.99
C THR A 108 -3.87 -8.54 3.21
N ALA A 109 -4.96 -7.81 3.41
CA ALA A 109 -5.19 -6.97 4.56
C ALA A 109 -5.14 -7.75 5.89
N SER A 110 -5.11 -7.01 6.99
CA SER A 110 -5.10 -7.59 8.34
C SER A 110 -6.49 -8.00 8.79
N LEU A 111 -6.55 -9.13 9.53
CA LEU A 111 -7.78 -9.57 10.21
C LEU A 111 -8.12 -8.75 11.47
N ILE A 112 -7.18 -7.96 11.99
CA ILE A 112 -7.35 -7.18 13.23
C ILE A 112 -7.42 -5.68 12.99
N ALA A 113 -7.36 -5.24 11.71
CA ALA A 113 -7.46 -3.85 11.32
C ALA A 113 -8.38 -3.71 10.10
N TYR A 114 -8.96 -2.53 9.88
CA TYR A 114 -9.74 -2.25 8.68
C TYR A 114 -8.93 -2.60 7.42
N PRO A 115 -9.51 -3.33 6.44
CA PRO A 115 -10.93 -3.71 6.26
C PRO A 115 -11.38 -5.04 6.91
N LEU A 116 -10.59 -5.69 7.78
CA LEU A 116 -10.91 -6.98 8.43
C LEU A 116 -11.18 -8.10 7.41
N ALA A 117 -10.29 -8.26 6.45
CA ALA A 117 -10.54 -9.12 5.31
C ALA A 117 -9.56 -10.30 5.21
N TYR A 118 -10.02 -11.40 4.61
CA TYR A 118 -9.21 -12.54 4.22
C TYR A 118 -9.59 -13.01 2.80
N ARG A 119 -8.69 -13.76 2.17
CA ARG A 119 -8.90 -14.31 0.82
C ARG A 119 -9.43 -15.74 0.87
N LYS A 120 -10.42 -16.03 0.03
CA LYS A 120 -10.77 -17.39 -0.41
C LYS A 120 -10.27 -17.57 -1.83
N VAL A 121 -9.51 -18.64 -2.08
CA VAL A 121 -8.96 -18.90 -3.41
C VAL A 121 -9.38 -20.28 -3.89
N GLU A 122 -9.78 -20.34 -5.17
CA GLU A 122 -10.13 -21.58 -5.84
C GLU A 122 -9.26 -21.74 -7.09
N PHE A 123 -8.52 -22.85 -7.17
CA PHE A 123 -7.66 -23.16 -8.30
C PHE A 123 -8.38 -24.03 -9.33
N SER A 124 -8.28 -23.65 -10.58
CA SER A 124 -8.75 -24.42 -11.74
C SER A 124 -7.64 -24.61 -12.76
N ASP A 125 -7.92 -25.35 -13.84
CA ASP A 125 -6.95 -25.49 -14.94
C ASP A 125 -6.78 -24.18 -15.72
N LYS A 126 -7.75 -23.28 -15.63
CA LYS A 126 -7.74 -22.00 -16.34
C LYS A 126 -7.05 -20.88 -15.54
N GLY A 127 -6.92 -21.01 -14.23
CA GLY A 127 -6.37 -19.98 -13.37
C GLY A 127 -6.81 -20.12 -11.91
N MET A 128 -6.80 -19.02 -11.22
CA MET A 128 -7.16 -18.90 -9.82
C MET A 128 -8.26 -17.84 -9.66
N ASP A 129 -9.37 -18.23 -9.05
CA ASP A 129 -10.37 -17.30 -8.53
C ASP A 129 -9.98 -16.84 -7.14
N VAL A 130 -9.89 -15.53 -6.95
CA VAL A 130 -9.64 -14.89 -5.67
C VAL A 130 -10.91 -14.15 -5.26
N LYS A 131 -11.38 -14.41 -4.04
CA LYS A 131 -12.54 -13.72 -3.44
C LYS A 131 -12.20 -13.20 -2.07
N THR A 132 -12.58 -11.98 -1.81
CA THR A 132 -12.43 -11.36 -0.50
C THR A 132 -13.64 -11.62 0.38
N VAL A 133 -13.37 -11.96 1.61
CA VAL A 133 -14.40 -12.13 2.65
C VAL A 133 -14.07 -11.24 3.83
N GLN A 134 -15.00 -10.38 4.20
CA GLN A 134 -14.88 -9.55 5.41
C GLN A 134 -15.39 -10.30 6.63
N VAL A 135 -14.72 -10.09 7.77
CA VAL A 135 -15.23 -10.50 9.07
C VAL A 135 -16.38 -9.59 9.45
N LYS A 136 -17.58 -10.15 9.59
CA LYS A 136 -18.81 -9.40 9.88
C LYS A 136 -19.23 -9.48 11.35
N GLU A 137 -18.74 -10.49 12.05
CA GLU A 137 -19.10 -10.74 13.45
C GLU A 137 -17.88 -11.20 14.23
N ILE A 138 -17.78 -10.77 15.48
CA ILE A 138 -16.75 -11.21 16.44
C ILE A 138 -17.41 -11.48 17.78
N ASP A 139 -16.85 -12.40 18.54
CA ASP A 139 -17.32 -12.71 19.91
C ASP A 139 -16.74 -11.69 20.91
N PHE A 140 -17.16 -10.44 20.76
CA PHE A 140 -16.79 -9.32 21.62
C PHE A 140 -17.87 -8.25 21.63
N ASP A 141 -18.18 -7.70 22.81
CA ASP A 141 -19.19 -6.62 22.92
C ASP A 141 -18.62 -5.28 22.42
N LEU A 142 -19.14 -4.84 21.28
CA LEU A 142 -18.81 -3.54 20.68
C LEU A 142 -19.80 -2.43 21.06
N GLY A 143 -20.63 -2.66 22.09
CA GLY A 143 -21.65 -1.71 22.50
C GLY A 143 -22.73 -1.49 21.43
N GLY A 144 -23.10 -2.55 20.72
CA GLY A 144 -24.12 -2.53 19.66
C GLY A 144 -23.67 -1.96 18.30
N ARG A 145 -22.37 -1.68 18.11
CA ARG A 145 -21.79 -1.21 16.84
C ARG A 145 -21.50 -2.38 15.92
N ASP A 146 -21.63 -2.15 14.61
CA ASP A 146 -21.12 -3.06 13.58
C ASP A 146 -19.59 -3.15 13.66
N VAL A 147 -19.03 -4.33 13.40
CA VAL A 147 -17.58 -4.57 13.53
C VAL A 147 -16.77 -3.83 12.48
N LEU A 148 -17.29 -3.71 11.26
CA LEU A 148 -16.60 -3.00 10.18
C LEU A 148 -16.63 -1.48 10.41
N ASP A 149 -17.77 -0.97 10.87
CA ASP A 149 -17.89 0.45 11.25
C ASP A 149 -16.95 0.77 12.40
N TYR A 150 -16.90 -0.08 13.43
CA TYR A 150 -15.96 0.08 14.54
C TYR A 150 -14.49 0.09 14.06
N ALA A 151 -14.12 -0.86 13.22
CA ALA A 151 -12.74 -0.95 12.70
C ALA A 151 -12.38 0.28 11.85
N LYS A 152 -13.31 0.73 10.98
CA LYS A 152 -13.14 1.92 10.16
C LYS A 152 -13.01 3.20 10.97
N GLU A 153 -13.88 3.37 11.97
CA GLU A 153 -13.82 4.51 12.90
C GLU A 153 -12.49 4.52 13.67
N HIS A 154 -12.08 3.35 14.20
CA HIS A 154 -10.84 3.23 14.95
C HIS A 154 -9.62 3.55 14.07
N PHE A 155 -9.57 3.00 12.86
CA PHE A 155 -8.47 3.28 11.92
C PHE A 155 -8.43 4.76 11.52
N THR A 156 -9.59 5.36 11.23
CA THR A 156 -9.72 6.80 10.96
C THR A 156 -9.22 7.62 12.14
N TYR A 157 -9.58 7.25 13.38
CA TYR A 157 -9.09 7.90 14.58
C TYR A 157 -7.56 7.81 14.70
N MET A 158 -6.98 6.64 14.42
CA MET A 158 -5.52 6.47 14.44
C MET A 158 -4.84 7.42 13.44
N ILE A 159 -5.30 7.48 12.19
CA ILE A 159 -4.75 8.38 11.18
C ILE A 159 -4.88 9.84 11.63
N LYS A 160 -6.06 10.27 12.05
CA LYS A 160 -6.31 11.65 12.51
C LYS A 160 -5.45 11.99 13.73
N SER A 161 -5.22 11.05 14.64
CA SER A 161 -4.39 11.26 15.81
C SER A 161 -2.92 11.57 15.48
N VAL A 162 -2.42 11.07 14.34
CA VAL A 162 -1.08 11.44 13.86
C VAL A 162 -1.05 12.92 13.46
N PHE A 163 -2.03 13.37 12.68
CA PHE A 163 -2.11 14.79 12.27
C PHE A 163 -2.35 15.71 13.46
N ASP A 164 -3.23 15.32 14.38
CA ASP A 164 -3.51 16.09 15.61
C ASP A 164 -2.27 16.19 16.51
N SER A 165 -1.49 15.12 16.61
CA SER A 165 -0.27 15.12 17.42
C SER A 165 0.81 16.08 16.91
N ILE A 166 0.81 16.42 15.62
CA ILE A 166 1.73 17.45 15.08
C ILE A 166 1.52 18.78 15.78
N GLU A 167 0.26 19.15 16.05
CA GLU A 167 -0.08 20.42 16.70
C GLU A 167 0.03 20.31 18.23
N HIS A 168 -0.50 19.26 18.82
CA HIS A 168 -0.78 19.18 20.25
C HIS A 168 0.20 18.34 21.07
N ASP A 169 0.85 17.33 20.46
CA ASP A 169 1.79 16.43 21.14
C ASP A 169 2.91 15.97 20.19
N TYR A 170 3.86 16.85 19.98
CA TYR A 170 4.93 16.63 19.01
C TYR A 170 5.81 15.42 19.32
N GLU A 171 6.00 15.05 20.59
CA GLU A 171 6.74 13.83 20.94
C GLU A 171 5.98 12.57 20.52
N LYS A 172 4.67 12.54 20.71
CA LYS A 172 3.82 11.46 20.18
C LYS A 172 3.90 11.38 18.66
N PHE A 173 3.86 12.54 17.96
CA PHE A 173 4.05 12.57 16.51
C PHE A 173 5.38 11.94 16.08
N ILE A 174 6.49 12.28 16.76
CA ILE A 174 7.80 11.71 16.47
C ILE A 174 7.77 10.18 16.64
N VAL A 175 7.22 9.68 17.74
CA VAL A 175 7.11 8.23 18.00
C VAL A 175 6.30 7.54 16.91
N LEU A 176 5.15 8.09 16.55
CA LEU A 176 4.28 7.53 15.52
C LEU A 176 4.93 7.58 14.12
N SER A 177 5.70 8.64 13.82
CA SER A 177 6.37 8.81 12.53
C SER A 177 7.64 7.95 12.37
N GLN A 178 8.23 7.47 13.46
CA GLN A 178 9.45 6.62 13.40
C GLN A 178 9.21 5.31 12.64
N GLY A 179 8.01 4.76 12.72
CA GLY A 179 7.60 3.59 11.94
C GLY A 179 7.58 3.84 10.43
N PHE A 180 7.49 5.11 10.00
CA PHE A 180 7.42 5.47 8.58
C PHE A 180 8.74 6.01 8.01
N SER A 181 9.56 6.69 8.78
CA SER A 181 10.71 7.42 8.20
C SER A 181 12.07 7.20 8.86
N GLY A 182 12.13 6.66 10.08
CA GLY A 182 13.38 6.51 10.81
C GLY A 182 14.11 7.82 11.19
N GLU A 183 13.55 9.00 10.85
CA GLU A 183 14.21 10.31 10.90
C GLU A 183 13.85 11.17 12.14
N GLY A 184 13.43 10.56 13.24
CA GLY A 184 12.98 11.26 14.44
C GLY A 184 13.90 12.39 14.94
N LEU A 185 15.22 12.24 14.80
CA LEU A 185 16.20 13.28 15.20
C LEU A 185 16.13 14.53 14.30
N LYS A 186 15.89 14.37 13.00
CA LYS A 186 15.71 15.51 12.09
C LYS A 186 14.42 16.25 12.37
N LEU A 187 13.34 15.51 12.61
CA LEU A 187 12.02 16.06 12.95
C LEU A 187 12.08 16.89 14.25
N ARG A 188 12.81 16.46 15.29
CA ARG A 188 13.00 17.24 16.53
C ARG A 188 13.59 18.61 16.28
N LYS A 189 14.57 18.72 15.37
CA LYS A 189 15.19 20.00 15.02
C LYS A 189 14.26 20.95 14.27
N LEU A 190 13.26 20.39 13.59
CA LEU A 190 12.28 21.14 12.78
C LEU A 190 10.95 21.40 13.52
N GLN A 191 10.86 21.02 14.79
CA GLN A 191 9.62 21.11 15.58
C GLN A 191 8.84 22.43 15.41
N PRO A 192 9.40 23.65 15.56
CA PRO A 192 8.62 24.87 15.45
C PRO A 192 7.97 25.05 14.07
N VAL A 193 8.69 24.63 13.02
CA VAL A 193 8.22 24.71 11.63
C VAL A 193 7.12 23.69 11.38
N VAL A 194 7.35 22.43 11.76
CA VAL A 194 6.41 21.33 11.55
C VAL A 194 5.12 21.53 12.33
N GLN A 195 5.21 21.98 13.60
CA GLN A 195 4.03 22.33 14.40
C GLN A 195 3.27 23.53 13.82
N GLY A 196 3.98 24.54 13.30
CA GLY A 196 3.36 25.67 12.62
C GLY A 196 2.57 25.23 11.37
N ILE A 197 3.13 24.30 10.60
CA ILE A 197 2.45 23.69 9.45
C ILE A 197 1.24 22.87 9.92
N GLY A 198 1.38 22.05 10.98
CA GLY A 198 0.30 21.24 11.53
C GLY A 198 -0.92 22.06 11.94
N LYS A 199 -0.71 23.19 12.66
CA LYS A 199 -1.78 24.13 13.04
C LYS A 199 -2.59 24.64 11.86
N ILE A 200 -1.93 24.87 10.73
CA ILE A 200 -2.58 25.35 9.52
C ILE A 200 -3.25 24.17 8.80
N ALA A 201 -2.53 23.05 8.64
CA ALA A 201 -2.99 21.87 7.89
C ALA A 201 -4.33 21.34 8.42
N ASN A 202 -4.49 21.26 9.75
CA ASN A 202 -5.72 20.77 10.40
C ASN A 202 -6.96 21.65 10.11
N ARG A 203 -6.78 22.85 9.53
CA ARG A 203 -7.84 23.80 9.22
C ARG A 203 -8.00 24.07 7.72
N LEU A 204 -7.20 23.41 6.88
CA LEU A 204 -7.24 23.65 5.44
C LEU A 204 -8.36 22.88 4.77
N THR A 205 -9.07 23.60 3.90
CA THR A 205 -9.99 23.03 2.91
C THR A 205 -9.33 23.00 1.53
N PHE A 206 -9.91 22.26 0.58
CA PHE A 206 -9.45 22.28 -0.81
C PHE A 206 -9.37 23.71 -1.34
N LYS A 207 -10.41 24.53 -1.12
CA LYS A 207 -10.46 25.92 -1.55
C LYS A 207 -9.28 26.74 -1.01
N ASN A 208 -9.06 26.68 0.29
CA ASN A 208 -8.03 27.51 0.93
C ASN A 208 -6.63 27.11 0.47
N LEU A 209 -6.32 25.79 0.49
CA LEU A 209 -5.00 25.29 0.13
C LEU A 209 -4.71 25.49 -1.36
N CYS A 210 -5.64 25.10 -2.25
CA CYS A 210 -5.44 25.23 -3.69
C CYS A 210 -5.36 26.71 -4.12
N THR A 211 -6.12 27.62 -3.48
CA THR A 211 -6.02 29.07 -3.74
C THR A 211 -4.65 29.58 -3.35
N PHE A 212 -4.17 29.24 -2.16
CA PHE A 212 -2.84 29.60 -1.66
C PHE A 212 -1.73 29.12 -2.61
N CYS A 213 -1.84 27.88 -3.12
CA CYS A 213 -0.88 27.29 -4.05
C CYS A 213 -1.07 27.72 -5.52
N GLY A 214 -2.02 28.61 -5.81
CA GLY A 214 -2.28 29.11 -7.18
C GLY A 214 -2.89 28.07 -8.13
N CYS A 215 -3.66 27.11 -7.58
CA CYS A 215 -4.42 26.11 -8.34
C CYS A 215 -5.92 26.10 -8.01
N GLY A 216 -6.44 27.13 -7.35
CA GLY A 216 -7.84 27.23 -6.92
C GLY A 216 -8.87 27.08 -8.05
N LYS A 217 -8.49 27.37 -9.31
CA LYS A 217 -9.37 27.19 -10.48
C LYS A 217 -9.76 25.72 -10.76
N TYR A 218 -9.06 24.76 -10.18
CA TYR A 218 -9.36 23.33 -10.30
C TYR A 218 -10.27 22.80 -9.19
N VAL A 219 -10.64 23.65 -8.23
CA VAL A 219 -11.52 23.28 -7.10
C VAL A 219 -12.95 23.57 -7.48
N GLU A 220 -13.72 22.50 -7.67
CA GLU A 220 -15.15 22.57 -7.93
C GLU A 220 -15.91 22.93 -6.61
N LYS A 221 -17.11 23.51 -6.76
CA LYS A 221 -17.88 24.04 -5.63
C LYS A 221 -18.23 22.96 -4.60
N GLU A 222 -18.48 21.73 -5.05
CA GLU A 222 -18.90 20.60 -4.22
C GLU A 222 -17.81 20.13 -3.24
N ILE A 223 -16.54 20.28 -3.60
CA ILE A 223 -15.40 19.87 -2.77
C ILE A 223 -14.73 21.07 -2.06
N ALA A 224 -15.14 22.30 -2.35
CA ALA A 224 -14.45 23.52 -1.91
C ALA A 224 -14.21 23.59 -0.40
N ASP A 225 -15.20 23.26 0.39
CA ASP A 225 -15.17 23.32 1.85
C ASP A 225 -14.78 21.98 2.51
N ARG A 226 -14.47 20.96 1.73
CA ARG A 226 -14.01 19.67 2.24
C ARG A 226 -12.64 19.80 2.88
N SER A 227 -12.49 19.27 4.09
CA SER A 227 -11.20 19.23 4.81
C SER A 227 -10.16 18.39 4.04
N ILE A 228 -8.95 18.91 3.90
CA ILE A 228 -7.82 18.19 3.31
C ILE A 228 -7.44 16.97 4.16
N ILE A 229 -7.48 17.08 5.49
CA ILE A 229 -7.16 15.95 6.37
C ILE A 229 -8.21 14.85 6.25
N ASP A 230 -9.51 15.18 6.19
CA ASP A 230 -10.55 14.19 6.00
C ASP A 230 -10.43 13.51 4.63
N PHE A 231 -10.04 14.26 3.61
CA PHE A 231 -9.75 13.68 2.29
C PHE A 231 -8.56 12.72 2.34
N ILE A 232 -7.44 13.11 2.94
CA ILE A 232 -6.27 12.26 3.10
C ILE A 232 -6.61 11.00 3.91
N CYS A 233 -7.39 11.12 4.99
CA CYS A 233 -7.87 9.97 5.75
C CYS A 233 -8.68 9.00 4.86
N GLN A 234 -9.56 9.52 4.02
CA GLN A 234 -10.34 8.68 3.10
C GLN A 234 -9.46 8.01 2.05
N VAL A 235 -8.47 8.72 1.50
CA VAL A 235 -7.49 8.14 0.56
C VAL A 235 -6.71 6.99 1.20
N ILE A 236 -6.23 7.18 2.43
CA ILE A 236 -5.53 6.12 3.17
C ILE A 236 -6.46 4.93 3.44
N LEU A 237 -7.71 5.17 3.85
CA LEU A 237 -8.71 4.10 4.04
C LEU A 237 -8.93 3.31 2.74
N ASN A 238 -9.08 3.99 1.61
CA ASN A 238 -9.27 3.38 0.31
C ASN A 238 -8.07 2.50 -0.06
N MET A 239 -6.85 3.04 0.03
CA MET A 239 -5.60 2.31 -0.23
C MET A 239 -5.47 1.03 0.63
N TYR A 240 -5.83 1.10 1.93
CA TYR A 240 -5.77 -0.08 2.79
C TYR A 240 -6.85 -1.11 2.48
N SER A 241 -7.97 -0.67 1.92
CA SER A 241 -9.08 -1.56 1.58
C SER A 241 -9.09 -2.03 0.12
N GLY A 242 -8.16 -1.58 -0.73
CA GLY A 242 -8.18 -1.86 -2.16
C GLY A 242 -9.45 -1.31 -2.83
N THR A 243 -9.77 -0.05 -2.56
CA THR A 243 -10.97 0.60 -3.10
C THR A 243 -10.66 2.04 -3.52
N GLU A 244 -9.63 2.22 -4.32
CA GLU A 244 -9.15 3.53 -4.80
C GLU A 244 -10.15 4.12 -5.81
N THR A 245 -11.10 4.89 -5.31
CA THR A 245 -12.28 5.34 -6.07
C THR A 245 -12.13 6.73 -6.69
N TYR A 246 -11.03 7.44 -6.43
CA TYR A 246 -10.84 8.79 -6.97
C TYR A 246 -10.24 8.76 -8.37
N SER A 247 -11.05 8.35 -9.36
CA SER A 247 -10.64 8.31 -10.77
C SER A 247 -10.28 9.70 -11.33
N PRO A 248 -9.53 9.79 -12.45
CA PRO A 248 -9.15 11.05 -13.10
C PRO A 248 -10.28 12.02 -13.42
N ASP A 249 -11.53 11.52 -13.46
CA ASP A 249 -12.71 12.35 -13.74
C ASP A 249 -13.29 13.01 -12.49
N THR A 250 -12.92 12.57 -11.30
CA THR A 250 -13.46 13.12 -10.04
C THR A 250 -12.90 14.51 -9.74
N PRO A 251 -13.70 15.41 -9.13
CA PRO A 251 -13.25 16.73 -8.71
C PRO A 251 -12.06 16.70 -7.76
N GLU A 252 -12.07 15.74 -6.81
CA GLU A 252 -10.99 15.57 -5.84
C GLU A 252 -9.66 15.23 -6.52
N TYR A 253 -9.66 14.27 -7.44
CA TYR A 253 -8.46 13.90 -8.19
C TYR A 253 -7.89 15.10 -8.93
N LYS A 254 -8.72 15.80 -9.72
CA LYS A 254 -8.31 16.97 -10.51
C LYS A 254 -7.70 18.06 -9.65
N ALA A 255 -8.34 18.39 -8.53
CA ALA A 255 -7.87 19.42 -7.61
C ALA A 255 -6.57 18.99 -6.90
N PHE A 256 -6.52 17.75 -6.41
CA PHE A 256 -5.37 17.27 -5.63
C PHE A 256 -4.14 17.05 -6.52
N ILE A 257 -4.29 16.52 -7.72
CA ILE A 257 -3.18 16.40 -8.68
C ILE A 257 -2.69 17.79 -9.13
N ALA A 258 -3.58 18.75 -9.34
CA ALA A 258 -3.17 20.13 -9.62
C ALA A 258 -2.35 20.75 -8.47
N LEU A 259 -2.72 20.46 -7.22
CA LEU A 259 -1.98 20.83 -6.03
C LEU A 259 -0.60 20.15 -6.00
N CYS A 260 -0.53 18.83 -6.22
CA CYS A 260 0.72 18.06 -6.26
C CYS A 260 1.68 18.58 -7.32
N LYS A 261 1.20 18.92 -8.51
CA LYS A 261 2.00 19.58 -9.58
C LYS A 261 2.59 20.92 -9.13
N LYS A 262 1.89 21.68 -8.29
CA LYS A 262 2.43 22.94 -7.74
C LYS A 262 3.47 22.67 -6.67
N LEU A 263 3.17 21.78 -5.74
CA LEU A 263 4.08 21.41 -4.65
C LEU A 263 5.33 20.70 -5.18
N GLY A 264 5.23 19.86 -6.20
CA GLY A 264 6.36 19.15 -6.83
C GLY A 264 7.39 20.06 -7.51
N LYS A 265 7.07 21.36 -7.73
CA LYS A 265 8.07 22.35 -8.14
C LYS A 265 9.06 22.69 -7.03
N VAL A 266 8.62 22.61 -5.78
CA VAL A 266 9.42 22.93 -4.57
C VAL A 266 9.89 21.66 -3.88
N ILE A 267 9.00 20.68 -3.71
CA ILE A 267 9.29 19.40 -3.07
C ILE A 267 9.88 18.45 -4.12
N LYS A 268 11.13 18.06 -3.95
CA LYS A 268 11.80 17.10 -4.82
C LYS A 268 11.88 15.77 -4.10
N LEU A 269 11.11 14.81 -4.58
CA LEU A 269 11.11 13.44 -4.08
C LEU A 269 12.16 12.59 -4.81
N LYS A 270 12.67 11.62 -4.11
CA LYS A 270 13.53 10.56 -4.65
C LYS A 270 13.06 9.25 -4.08
N ASP A 271 13.12 8.19 -4.88
CA ASP A 271 12.98 6.84 -4.37
C ASP A 271 14.19 6.45 -3.50
N TYR A 272 14.14 5.26 -2.91
CA TYR A 272 15.21 4.75 -2.06
C TYR A 272 16.53 4.51 -2.83
N GLN A 273 16.48 4.37 -4.17
CA GLN A 273 17.67 4.27 -5.04
C GLN A 273 18.23 5.65 -5.41
N GLY A 274 17.54 6.73 -5.04
CA GLY A 274 17.94 8.12 -5.33
C GLY A 274 17.44 8.66 -6.67
N ASN A 275 16.61 7.93 -7.40
CA ASN A 275 16.00 8.40 -8.65
C ASN A 275 14.94 9.47 -8.37
N PRO A 276 14.84 10.51 -9.21
CA PRO A 276 13.83 11.54 -9.04
C PRO A 276 12.43 10.98 -9.34
N VAL A 277 11.48 11.27 -8.44
CA VAL A 277 10.09 10.88 -8.56
C VAL A 277 9.20 12.11 -8.55
N LYS A 278 8.17 12.14 -9.39
CA LYS A 278 7.21 13.23 -9.40
C LYS A 278 6.10 12.96 -8.38
N LEU A 279 5.85 13.95 -7.54
CA LEU A 279 4.81 13.86 -6.51
C LEU A 279 3.43 13.55 -7.10
N GLU A 280 3.10 14.19 -8.23
CA GLU A 280 1.81 13.99 -8.89
C GLU A 280 1.61 12.56 -9.43
N ASP A 281 2.67 11.89 -9.89
CA ASP A 281 2.58 10.53 -10.42
C ASP A 281 2.34 9.52 -9.30
N VAL A 282 3.05 9.67 -8.17
CA VAL A 282 2.84 8.85 -6.97
C VAL A 282 1.43 8.99 -6.43
N ILE A 283 0.99 10.24 -6.26
CA ILE A 283 -0.34 10.51 -5.72
C ILE A 283 -1.45 10.07 -6.67
N ALA A 284 -1.22 10.12 -7.98
CA ALA A 284 -2.19 9.60 -8.95
C ALA A 284 -2.47 8.10 -8.73
N GLY A 285 -1.43 7.28 -8.56
CA GLY A 285 -1.60 5.85 -8.29
C GLY A 285 -2.13 5.52 -6.89
N VAL A 286 -1.97 6.43 -5.91
CA VAL A 286 -2.61 6.27 -4.58
C VAL A 286 -4.10 6.65 -4.62
N LEU A 287 -4.50 7.54 -5.50
CA LEU A 287 -5.89 7.99 -5.63
C LEU A 287 -6.74 7.02 -6.43
N TYR A 288 -6.15 6.40 -7.43
CA TYR A 288 -6.83 5.55 -8.39
C TYR A 288 -5.89 4.46 -8.91
N ASP A 289 -6.30 3.24 -8.72
CA ASP A 289 -5.75 2.05 -9.36
C ASP A 289 -6.70 1.59 -10.47
N ASP A 290 -6.16 1.33 -11.66
CA ASP A 290 -6.86 0.78 -12.83
C ASP A 290 -6.45 -0.68 -13.12
N GLY A 291 -5.78 -1.33 -12.17
CA GLY A 291 -5.34 -2.72 -12.22
C GLY A 291 -6.46 -3.75 -12.05
N TYR A 292 -6.19 -4.78 -11.31
CA TYR A 292 -7.20 -5.79 -10.97
C TYR A 292 -8.20 -5.26 -9.96
N ASP A 293 -9.38 -5.89 -9.91
CA ASP A 293 -10.27 -5.73 -8.76
C ASP A 293 -9.61 -6.39 -7.54
N ASP A 294 -9.23 -5.59 -6.56
CA ASP A 294 -8.54 -6.05 -5.35
C ASP A 294 -9.42 -6.93 -4.46
N TRP A 295 -10.72 -6.95 -4.69
CA TRP A 295 -11.66 -7.75 -3.91
C TRP A 295 -11.93 -9.11 -4.54
N ASP A 296 -12.29 -9.12 -5.82
CA ASP A 296 -12.68 -10.33 -6.52
C ASP A 296 -12.02 -10.35 -7.90
N ALA A 297 -11.08 -11.27 -8.13
CA ALA A 297 -10.33 -11.35 -9.37
C ALA A 297 -10.22 -12.79 -9.88
N PHE A 298 -10.20 -12.94 -11.21
CA PHE A 298 -9.77 -14.16 -11.87
C PHE A 298 -8.39 -13.95 -12.48
N LEU A 299 -7.39 -14.67 -11.96
CA LEU A 299 -6.00 -14.59 -12.39
C LEU A 299 -5.68 -15.75 -13.32
N SER A 300 -5.50 -15.45 -14.62
CA SER A 300 -5.35 -16.43 -15.69
C SER A 300 -4.10 -17.30 -15.56
N ALA A 301 -4.22 -18.58 -15.85
CA ALA A 301 -3.07 -19.49 -15.96
C ALA A 301 -2.31 -19.34 -17.28
N CYS A 302 -2.89 -18.71 -18.29
CA CYS A 302 -2.37 -18.63 -19.66
C CYS A 302 -1.73 -17.29 -20.03
N GLU A 303 -1.83 -16.29 -19.15
CA GLU A 303 -1.20 -14.97 -19.32
C GLU A 303 0.15 -14.88 -18.64
#